data_8aff1a874cf56b39a502edaa4d20a1b8
#
_entry.id   8aff1a874cf56b39a502edaa4d20a1b8
#
_cell.length_a   1.000
_cell.length_b   1.000
_cell.length_c   1.000
_cell.angle_alpha   90.00
_cell.angle_beta   90.00
_cell.angle_gamma   90.00
#
_symmetry.space_group_name_H-M   'P 1'
#
loop_
_entity.id
_entity.type
_entity.pdbx_description
1 polymer ?
#
loop_
_entity_poly.entity_id
_entity_poly.type
_entity_poly.pdbx_seq_one_letter_code
_entity_poly.pdbx_strand_id
1 'polypeptide(L)' 'MKISVNGQPHEVKATTVAAILTEIGYGDATVATALNGDFVAADRRVNQAVRDGDALEVLAPRQGG' A
#
# COMPACT_ATOMS: atom_id res chain seq x y z
N MET A 1 -13.19 4.46 0.35
CA MET A 1 -12.91 4.31 -1.09
C MET A 1 -12.48 2.90 -1.40
N LYS A 2 -12.61 2.50 -2.64
CA LYS A 2 -12.25 1.15 -3.06
C LYS A 2 -10.97 1.20 -3.90
N ILE A 3 -10.00 0.35 -3.52
CA ILE A 3 -8.75 0.20 -4.25
C ILE A 3 -8.48 -1.29 -4.44
N SER A 4 -7.50 -1.64 -5.24
CA SER A 4 -6.99 -3.00 -5.24
C SER A 4 -5.66 -3.05 -4.49
N VAL A 5 -5.43 -4.15 -3.79
CA VAL A 5 -4.15 -4.43 -3.13
C VAL A 5 -3.69 -5.79 -3.62
N ASN A 6 -2.60 -5.81 -4.37
CA ASN A 6 -2.09 -7.02 -5.01
C ASN A 6 -3.17 -7.73 -5.82
N GLY A 7 -3.99 -6.95 -6.53
CA GLY A 7 -5.05 -7.48 -7.37
C GLY A 7 -6.33 -7.84 -6.65
N GLN A 8 -6.41 -7.66 -5.33
CA GLN A 8 -7.60 -7.96 -4.56
C GLN A 8 -8.33 -6.68 -4.17
N PRO A 9 -9.66 -6.63 -4.28
CA PRO A 9 -10.40 -5.43 -3.89
C PRO A 9 -10.37 -5.22 -2.38
N HIS A 10 -10.18 -3.96 -1.98
CA HIS A 10 -10.19 -3.56 -0.57
C HIS A 10 -10.96 -2.27 -0.42
N GLU A 11 -11.80 -2.22 0.60
CA GLU A 11 -12.46 -0.99 1.00
C GLU A 11 -11.62 -0.37 2.10
N VAL A 12 -11.18 0.88 1.91
CA VAL A 12 -10.31 1.55 2.88
C VAL A 12 -10.83 2.94 3.18
N LYS A 13 -10.52 3.44 4.37
CA LYS A 13 -10.86 4.80 4.79
C LYS A 13 -9.69 5.75 4.64
N ALA A 14 -8.48 5.24 4.78
CA ALA A 14 -7.27 6.04 4.69
C ALA A 14 -7.05 6.52 3.25
N THR A 15 -6.32 7.62 3.09
CA THR A 15 -6.12 8.26 1.80
C THR A 15 -4.65 8.42 1.41
N THR A 16 -3.73 7.88 2.20
CA THR A 16 -2.31 7.86 1.85
C THR A 16 -1.81 6.43 1.88
N VAL A 17 -0.71 6.17 1.17
CA VAL A 17 -0.13 4.84 1.15
C VAL A 17 0.23 4.39 2.57
N ALA A 18 0.88 5.26 3.36
CA ALA A 18 1.27 4.91 4.72
C ALA A 18 0.06 4.53 5.58
N ALA A 19 -0.98 5.34 5.55
CA ALA A 19 -2.17 5.10 6.36
C ALA A 19 -2.92 3.84 5.90
N ILE A 20 -2.96 3.60 4.59
CA ILE A 20 -3.59 2.40 4.05
C ILE A 20 -2.85 1.16 4.51
N LEU A 21 -1.51 1.18 4.49
CA LEU A 21 -0.72 0.03 4.96
C LEU A 21 -1.05 -0.30 6.40
N THR A 22 -1.18 0.71 7.26
CA THR A 22 -1.58 0.50 8.65
C THR A 22 -2.98 -0.10 8.72
N GLU A 23 -3.90 0.43 7.96
CA GLU A 23 -5.29 -0.02 7.97
C GLU A 23 -5.43 -1.48 7.56
N ILE A 24 -4.65 -1.93 6.57
CA ILE A 24 -4.75 -3.31 6.08
C ILE A 24 -3.77 -4.28 6.76
N GLY A 25 -3.05 -3.81 7.78
CA GLY A 25 -2.27 -4.70 8.64
C GLY A 25 -0.78 -4.74 8.39
N TYR A 26 -0.23 -3.86 7.55
CA TYR A 26 1.20 -3.83 7.25
C TYR A 26 1.96 -2.73 7.98
N GLY A 27 1.35 -2.09 8.99
CA GLY A 27 1.92 -0.89 9.60
C GLY A 27 3.36 -1.03 10.06
N ASP A 28 3.71 -2.16 10.66
CA ASP A 28 5.05 -2.39 11.19
C ASP A 28 5.89 -3.30 10.29
N ALA A 29 5.36 -3.72 9.16
CA ALA A 29 6.06 -4.66 8.31
C ALA A 29 7.06 -3.94 7.39
N THR A 30 8.18 -4.62 7.11
CA THR A 30 9.12 -4.15 6.10
C THR A 30 8.60 -4.59 4.73
N VAL A 31 8.15 -3.63 3.94
CA VAL A 31 7.55 -3.93 2.63
C VAL A 31 8.06 -2.94 1.59
N ALA A 32 7.97 -3.33 0.33
CA ALA A 32 8.10 -2.43 -0.81
C ALA A 32 6.71 -2.13 -1.32
N THR A 33 6.49 -0.93 -1.82
CA THR A 33 5.18 -0.51 -2.31
C THR A 33 5.28 0.13 -3.69
N ALA A 34 4.23 -0.07 -4.48
CA ALA A 34 4.05 0.63 -5.75
C ALA A 34 2.59 1.05 -5.86
N LEU A 35 2.36 2.20 -6.45
CA LEU A 35 1.01 2.71 -6.69
C LEU A 35 0.83 2.88 -8.19
N ASN A 36 -0.14 2.16 -8.75
CA ASN A 36 -0.40 2.16 -10.20
C ASN A 36 0.87 1.87 -11.00
N GLY A 37 1.69 0.94 -10.50
CA GLY A 37 2.91 0.53 -11.16
C GLY A 37 4.15 1.37 -10.84
N ASP A 38 3.99 2.47 -10.09
CA ASP A 38 5.11 3.35 -9.78
C ASP A 38 5.61 3.08 -8.35
N PHE A 39 6.90 2.84 -8.21
CA PHE A 39 7.49 2.59 -6.90
C PHE A 39 7.27 3.77 -5.95
N VAL A 40 6.89 3.48 -4.72
CA VAL A 40 6.72 4.48 -3.67
C VAL A 40 7.70 4.16 -2.54
N ALA A 41 8.73 4.99 -2.39
CA ALA A 41 9.74 4.81 -1.36
C ALA A 41 9.11 4.94 0.03
N ALA A 42 9.73 4.28 1.02
CA ALA A 42 9.19 4.24 2.38
C ALA A 42 8.94 5.64 2.95
N ASP A 43 9.86 6.57 2.73
CA ASP A 43 9.75 7.92 3.27
C ASP A 43 8.74 8.79 2.51
N ARG A 44 8.25 8.31 1.37
CA ARG A 44 7.25 9.03 0.57
C ARG A 44 5.84 8.58 0.86
N ARG A 45 5.66 7.45 1.53
CA ARG A 45 4.34 6.85 1.73
C ARG A 45 3.38 7.75 2.50
N VAL A 46 3.90 8.52 3.44
CA VAL A 46 3.08 9.39 4.28
C VAL A 46 2.50 10.55 3.46
N ASN A 47 3.14 10.93 2.37
CA ASN A 47 2.69 12.02 1.52
C ASN A 47 2.10 11.56 0.19
N GLN A 48 2.09 10.25 -0.07
CA GLN A 48 1.57 9.73 -1.34
C GLN A 48 0.06 9.53 -1.24
N ALA A 49 -0.68 10.38 -1.90
CA ALA A 49 -2.15 10.29 -1.92
C ALA A 49 -2.59 9.11 -2.76
N VAL A 50 -3.67 8.47 -2.33
CA VAL A 50 -4.31 7.36 -3.03
C VAL A 50 -5.75 7.74 -3.32
N ARG A 51 -6.23 7.38 -4.49
CA ARG A 51 -7.60 7.71 -4.93
C ARG A 51 -8.39 6.44 -5.18
N ASP A 52 -9.69 6.62 -5.20
CA ASP A 52 -10.60 5.54 -5.52
C ASP A 52 -10.23 4.92 -6.88
N GLY A 53 -10.18 3.62 -6.92
CA GLY A 53 -9.81 2.89 -8.13
C GLY A 53 -8.31 2.63 -8.31
N ASP A 54 -7.47 3.19 -7.45
CA ASP A 54 -6.02 2.97 -7.56
C ASP A 54 -5.64 1.54 -7.24
N ALA A 55 -4.50 1.12 -7.78
CA ALA A 55 -3.93 -0.21 -7.57
C ALA A 55 -2.66 -0.07 -6.72
N LEU A 56 -2.72 -0.61 -5.51
CA LEU A 56 -1.57 -0.63 -4.60
C LEU A 56 -0.96 -2.02 -4.62
N GLU A 57 0.36 -2.06 -4.78
CA GLU A 57 1.10 -3.30 -4.71
C GLU A 57 1.99 -3.28 -3.48
N VAL A 58 1.94 -4.36 -2.71
CA VAL A 58 2.71 -4.49 -1.48
C VAL A 58 3.49 -5.78 -1.55
N LEU A 59 4.81 -5.67 -1.50
CA LEU A 59 5.69 -6.82 -1.59
C LEU A 59 6.45 -6.96 -0.29
N ALA A 60 6.15 -8.01 0.45
CA ALA A 60 6.83 -8.31 1.69
C ALA A 60 7.98 -9.27 1.42
N PRO A 61 9.17 -9.05 1.97
CA PRO A 61 10.28 -9.97 1.79
C PRO A 61 9.95 -11.32 2.45
N ARG A 62 10.39 -12.40 1.83
CA ARG A 62 10.19 -13.72 2.39
C ARG A 62 11.15 -13.91 3.55
N GLN A 63 10.63 -14.46 4.63
CA GLN A 63 11.42 -14.75 5.81
C GLN A 63 11.84 -16.21 5.77
N GLY A 64 13.08 -16.46 6.17
CA GLY A 64 13.56 -17.80 6.34
C GLY A 64 13.83 -18.57 5.05
N GLY A 65 14.06 -17.83 4.03
CA GLY A 65 14.43 -18.45 2.76
C GLY A 65 13.30 -18.96 2.00
#